data_a6ac1ae9456aa7bdc2f6ec0e5c960506
#
_entry.id   a6ac1ae9456aa7bdc2f6ec0e5c960506
#
_cell.length_a   1.000
_cell.length_b   1.000
_cell.length_c   1.000
_cell.angle_alpha   90.00
_cell.angle_beta   90.00
_cell.angle_gamma   90.00
#
_symmetry.space_group_name_H-M   'P 1'
#
loop_
_entity.id
_entity.type
_entity.pdbx_description
1 polymer ?
#
loop_
_entity_poly.entity_id
_entity_poly.type
_entity_poly.pdbx_seq_one_letter_code
_entity_poly.pdbx_strand_id
1 'polypeptide(L)'
;MKAIPLSHEAQELLFLEARSANTFTDEPVTDGQLHAIWDLMKWAPTSGNINPLRILFLRSPEARERMVRHMSEGNQGKTRSAP
;
A
#
# COMPACT_ATOMS: atom_id res chain seq x y z
N MET A 1 33.52 -1.96 -5.22
CA MET A 1 32.12 -1.90 -5.73
C MET A 1 31.36 -0.85 -4.93
N LYS A 2 30.65 0.00 -5.63
CA LYS A 2 29.82 1.01 -4.96
C LYS A 2 28.61 0.36 -4.28
N ALA A 3 28.30 0.80 -3.08
CA ALA A 3 27.07 0.40 -2.41
C ALA A 3 25.85 0.96 -3.16
N ILE A 4 24.73 0.30 -3.03
CA ILE A 4 23.47 0.78 -3.54
C ILE A 4 23.12 2.07 -2.77
N PRO A 5 22.63 3.15 -3.44
CA PRO A 5 22.33 4.42 -2.77
C PRO A 5 21.00 4.38 -1.99
N LEU A 6 20.80 3.32 -1.22
CA LEU A 6 19.71 3.17 -0.26
C LEU A 6 20.32 2.92 1.11
N SER A 7 19.80 3.57 2.13
CA SER A 7 20.21 3.30 3.49
C SER A 7 19.97 1.83 3.85
N HIS A 8 20.71 1.31 4.83
CA HIS A 8 20.51 -0.05 5.31
C HIS A 8 19.07 -0.25 5.82
N GLU A 9 18.53 0.74 6.52
CA GLU A 9 17.15 0.73 7.01
C GLU A 9 16.13 0.62 5.86
N ALA A 10 16.36 1.38 4.77
CA ALA A 10 15.49 1.31 3.60
C ALA A 10 15.57 -0.05 2.92
N GLN A 11 16.77 -0.64 2.84
CA GLN A 11 16.95 -1.98 2.27
C GLN A 11 16.22 -3.03 3.10
N GLU A 12 16.29 -2.96 4.42
CA GLU A 12 15.57 -3.86 5.31
C GLU A 12 14.05 -3.71 5.14
N LEU A 13 13.56 -2.49 5.17
CA LEU A 13 12.14 -2.20 5.09
C LEU A 13 11.52 -2.67 3.76
N LEU A 14 12.19 -2.40 2.66
CA LEU A 14 11.64 -2.65 1.33
C LEU A 14 11.88 -4.06 0.82
N PHE A 15 12.95 -4.71 1.27
CA PHE A 15 13.37 -6.00 0.70
C PHE A 15 13.71 -7.06 1.73
N LEU A 16 14.73 -6.82 2.56
CA LEU A 16 15.33 -7.89 3.36
C LEU A 16 14.39 -8.42 4.45
N GLU A 17 13.63 -7.55 5.09
CA GLU A 17 12.69 -7.88 6.16
C GLU A 17 11.23 -7.70 5.74
N ALA A 18 11.00 -7.41 4.46
CA ALA A 18 9.64 -7.27 3.95
C ALA A 18 8.90 -8.60 3.99
N ARG A 19 7.64 -8.56 4.43
CA ARG A 19 6.75 -9.73 4.49
C ARG A 19 5.34 -9.32 4.09
N SER A 20 4.62 -10.25 3.47
CA SER A 20 3.18 -10.05 3.22
C SER A 20 2.42 -10.20 4.53
N ALA A 21 1.72 -9.16 4.91
CA ALA A 21 0.90 -9.18 6.11
C ALA A 21 -0.40 -9.95 5.86
N ASN A 22 -0.82 -10.78 6.82
CA ASN A 22 -2.09 -11.51 6.79
C ASN A 22 -3.04 -11.06 7.90
N THR A 23 -2.51 -10.34 8.88
CA THR A 23 -3.26 -9.78 10.00
C THR A 23 -2.84 -8.33 10.21
N PHE A 24 -3.73 -7.55 10.81
CA PHE A 24 -3.52 -6.12 10.99
C PHE A 24 -3.85 -5.72 12.42
N THR A 25 -3.23 -4.65 12.89
CA THR A 25 -3.56 -4.05 14.18
C THR A 25 -4.81 -3.19 14.06
N ASP A 26 -5.32 -2.71 15.19
CA ASP A 26 -6.46 -1.79 15.23
C ASP A 26 -6.07 -0.35 14.91
N GLU A 27 -4.79 -0.10 14.69
CA GLU A 27 -4.30 1.24 14.40
C GLU A 27 -4.88 1.77 13.09
N PRO A 28 -5.59 2.90 13.11
CA PRO A 28 -6.17 3.44 11.88
C PRO A 28 -5.12 4.06 10.98
N VAL A 29 -5.35 3.98 9.69
CA VAL A 29 -4.59 4.75 8.70
C VAL A 29 -5.23 6.12 8.60
N THR A 30 -4.46 7.17 8.90
CA THR A 30 -4.98 8.54 8.94
C THR A 30 -5.02 9.18 7.56
N ASP A 31 -5.82 10.23 7.41
CA ASP A 31 -5.84 11.04 6.19
C ASP A 31 -4.46 11.62 5.86
N GLY A 32 -3.74 12.05 6.90
CA GLY A 32 -2.37 12.56 6.74
C GLY A 32 -1.43 11.53 6.14
N GLN A 33 -1.55 10.27 6.56
CA GLN A 33 -0.75 9.18 6.01
C GLN A 33 -1.11 8.91 4.54
N LEU A 34 -2.39 8.92 4.18
CA LEU A 34 -2.82 8.73 2.80
C LEU A 34 -2.32 9.87 1.90
N HIS A 35 -2.38 11.11 2.36
CA HIS A 35 -1.81 12.24 1.65
C HIS A 35 -0.29 12.12 1.48
N ALA A 36 0.42 11.69 2.51
CA ALA A 36 1.87 11.49 2.46
C ALA A 36 2.26 10.41 1.45
N ILE A 37 1.49 9.32 1.40
CA ILE A 37 1.71 8.25 0.42
C ILE A 37 1.54 8.80 -1.01
N TRP A 38 0.48 9.53 -1.28
CA TRP A 38 0.26 10.12 -2.59
C TRP A 38 1.35 11.14 -2.95
N ASP A 39 1.72 12.00 -2.02
CA ASP A 39 2.76 13.02 -2.24
C ASP A 39 4.11 12.41 -2.62
N LEU A 40 4.39 11.20 -2.15
CA LEU A 40 5.59 10.48 -2.54
C LEU A 40 5.42 9.74 -3.88
N MET A 41 4.30 9.06 -4.05
CA MET A 41 4.04 8.20 -5.22
C MET A 41 3.87 8.99 -6.52
N LYS A 42 3.30 10.18 -6.44
CA LYS A 42 3.03 11.02 -7.63
C LYS A 42 4.29 11.39 -8.43
N TRP A 43 5.45 11.29 -7.81
CA TRP A 43 6.73 11.59 -8.46
C TRP A 43 7.37 10.39 -9.15
N ALA A 44 6.78 9.20 -9.03
CA ALA A 44 7.32 8.01 -9.66
C ALA A 44 7.30 8.13 -11.19
N PRO A 45 8.34 7.65 -11.88
CA PRO A 45 8.38 7.70 -13.35
C PRO A 45 7.24 6.89 -13.98
N THR A 46 6.71 7.41 -15.08
CA THR A 46 5.71 6.71 -15.87
C THR A 46 6.12 6.74 -17.35
N SER A 47 5.62 5.79 -18.13
CA SER A 47 5.92 5.72 -19.56
C SER A 47 5.44 6.99 -20.26
N GLY A 48 6.36 7.65 -20.96
CA GLY A 48 6.05 8.90 -21.66
C GLY A 48 5.50 10.01 -20.76
N ASN A 49 5.68 9.90 -19.44
CA ASN A 49 5.15 10.84 -18.45
C ASN A 49 3.63 11.02 -18.55
N ILE A 50 2.91 9.95 -18.91
CA ILE A 50 1.46 10.02 -19.08
C ILE A 50 0.68 9.99 -17.76
N ASN A 51 1.33 9.63 -16.65
CA ASN A 51 0.75 9.64 -15.29
C ASN A 51 -0.61 8.92 -15.21
N PRO A 52 -0.70 7.63 -15.61
CA PRO A 52 -1.98 6.96 -15.72
C PRO A 52 -2.56 6.48 -14.39
N LEU A 53 -1.78 6.50 -13.32
CA LEU A 53 -2.19 5.96 -12.03
C LEU A 53 -3.37 6.73 -11.44
N ARG A 54 -4.37 5.99 -11.00
CA ARG A 54 -5.47 6.49 -10.17
C ARG A 54 -5.56 5.61 -8.93
N ILE A 55 -5.68 6.22 -7.77
CA ILE A 55 -5.75 5.51 -6.49
C ILE A 55 -7.11 5.76 -5.87
N LEU A 56 -7.76 4.67 -5.48
CA LEU A 56 -9.02 4.73 -4.75
C LEU A 56 -8.79 4.15 -3.36
N PHE A 57 -8.87 5.00 -2.34
CA PHE A 57 -8.75 4.59 -0.95
C PHE A 57 -10.13 4.19 -0.40
N LEU A 58 -10.26 2.93 -0.01
CA LEU A 58 -11.50 2.39 0.55
C LEU A 58 -11.44 2.55 2.08
N ARG A 59 -12.21 3.50 2.61
CA ARG A 59 -12.12 3.92 4.00
C ARG A 59 -13.28 3.45 4.89
N SER A 60 -14.44 3.20 4.32
CA SER A 60 -15.60 2.73 5.08
C SER A 60 -15.70 1.21 5.05
N PRO A 61 -16.34 0.60 6.08
CA PRO A 61 -16.61 -0.84 6.05
C PRO A 61 -17.45 -1.25 4.84
N GLU A 62 -18.40 -0.41 4.43
CA GLU A 62 -19.27 -0.68 3.29
C GLU A 62 -18.47 -0.67 1.97
N ALA A 63 -17.59 0.31 1.78
CA ALA A 63 -16.75 0.38 0.59
C ALA A 63 -15.80 -0.83 0.52
N ARG A 64 -15.21 -1.20 1.66
CA ARG A 64 -14.33 -2.37 1.75
C ARG A 64 -15.08 -3.65 1.40
N GLU A 65 -16.28 -3.85 1.92
CA GLU A 65 -17.08 -5.05 1.65
C GLU A 65 -17.49 -5.12 0.17
N ARG A 66 -17.77 -4.00 -0.46
CA ARG A 66 -18.05 -3.95 -1.91
C ARG A 66 -16.85 -4.43 -2.73
N MET A 67 -15.64 -4.15 -2.29
CA MET A 67 -14.41 -4.63 -2.93
C MET A 67 -14.17 -6.11 -2.64
N VAL A 68 -14.34 -6.53 -1.39
CA VAL A 68 -14.05 -7.89 -0.92
C VAL A 68 -14.79 -8.95 -1.74
N ARG A 69 -16.04 -8.70 -2.09
CA ARG A 69 -16.84 -9.67 -2.85
C ARG A 69 -16.26 -9.98 -4.24
N HIS A 70 -15.39 -9.13 -4.76
CA HIS A 70 -14.72 -9.32 -6.05
C HIS A 70 -13.34 -9.93 -5.92
N MET A 71 -12.90 -10.23 -4.70
CA MET A 71 -11.60 -10.82 -4.44
C MET A 71 -11.69 -12.34 -4.40
N SER A 72 -10.56 -13.00 -4.66
CA SER A 72 -10.49 -14.44 -4.49
C SER A 72 -10.80 -14.83 -3.05
N GLU A 73 -11.43 -15.99 -2.86
CA GLU A 73 -11.91 -16.44 -1.57
C GLU A 73 -10.82 -16.43 -0.49
N GLY A 74 -9.61 -16.87 -0.82
CA GLY A 74 -8.49 -16.90 0.12
C GLY A 74 -8.00 -15.53 0.59
N ASN A 75 -8.39 -14.45 -0.09
CA ASN A 75 -7.99 -13.08 0.26
C ASN A 75 -9.09 -12.27 0.95
N GLN A 76 -10.31 -12.78 1.01
CA GLN A 76 -11.45 -12.01 1.52
C GLN A 76 -11.33 -11.71 3.01
N GLY A 77 -11.00 -12.71 3.83
CA GLY A 77 -10.93 -12.53 5.28
C GLY A 77 -9.90 -11.50 5.71
N LYS A 78 -8.69 -11.60 5.19
CA LYS A 78 -7.63 -10.64 5.53
C LYS A 78 -7.91 -9.24 4.99
N THR A 79 -8.59 -9.12 3.85
CA THR A 79 -8.96 -7.82 3.31
C THR A 79 -10.02 -7.13 4.18
N ARG A 80 -10.99 -7.89 4.72
CA ARG A 80 -11.98 -7.33 5.64
C ARG A 80 -11.37 -6.74 6.89
N SER A 81 -10.28 -7.32 7.38
CA SER A 81 -9.60 -6.86 8.58
C SER A 81 -8.57 -5.76 8.32
N ALA A 82 -8.28 -5.43 7.06
CA ALA A 82 -7.33 -4.38 6.73
C ALA A 82 -7.87 -2.99 7.10
N PRO A 83 -6.98 -2.05 7.50
CA PRO A 83 -7.38 -0.70 7.84
C PRO A 83 -7.90 0.11 6.65
#